data_47d3a872802c86288b5153cb37092024
#
_entry.id   47d3a872802c86288b5153cb37092024
#
_cell.length_a   1.000
_cell.length_b   1.000
_cell.length_c   1.000
_cell.angle_alpha   90.00
_cell.angle_beta   90.00
_cell.angle_gamma   90.00
#
_symmetry.space_group_name_H-M   'P 1'
#
loop_
_entity.id
_entity.type
_entity.pdbx_description
1 polymer ?
#
loop_
_entity_poly.entity_id
_entity_poly.type
_entity_poly.pdbx_seq_one_letter_code
_entity_poly.pdbx_strand_id
1 'polypeptide(L)'
;MQLSLKFVAGLVLASSAAFAAEDNVEINLQRRNSFFSTGNQLNVNAFTTHQSQVNNKYKDALENFKRNMGRDHPLLRLLLGDKRNNGGSGTVKLTDVQQEQLWAGDVSFGGQTFGIDFDTGSSDTLVNPKAYDPKKSKNSKNTHDYFRAAYGDGTTAKGFIYTDDFEIAGLKAKNVAIGHSVSEFIQDQEPSQGIAGLAFPSIQSFPKKYTPFFEALKKQKAVNSGVFQFTLKPGKGSTLVLGKVDSSKYKGKVTYVDVDPSQGFWLTDAKINGQKIKAIIDSGSTIITGPTDQVRSMVKGLKGMTPFSSGGTLMYTYDCKNTPNVSINIGGTDFKLSKSQLFFGHANNGQCVFPVAGQDGLPMEAWIVGDTFFQAVSIIFDTDKNRMGFATQA
;
A
#
# COMPACT_ATOMS: atom_id res chain seq x y z
N MET A 1 -46.32 -52.70 50.32
CA MET A 1 -45.46 -52.74 49.13
C MET A 1 -45.24 -51.31 48.63
N GLN A 2 -44.17 -50.67 49.11
CA GLN A 2 -43.83 -49.22 48.81
C GLN A 2 -42.83 -49.16 47.67
N LEU A 3 -43.22 -48.52 46.58
CA LEU A 3 -42.27 -48.16 45.51
C LEU A 3 -41.68 -46.76 45.78
N SER A 4 -40.40 -46.74 46.01
CA SER A 4 -39.62 -45.52 46.17
C SER A 4 -39.25 -44.98 44.80
N LEU A 5 -39.68 -43.75 44.45
CA LEU A 5 -39.25 -43.01 43.29
C LEU A 5 -38.01 -42.24 43.67
N LYS A 6 -36.87 -42.62 43.11
CA LYS A 6 -35.64 -41.83 43.20
C LYS A 6 -35.63 -40.82 42.07
N PHE A 7 -35.70 -39.50 42.41
CA PHE A 7 -35.41 -38.41 41.52
C PHE A 7 -33.89 -38.32 41.34
N VAL A 8 -33.42 -38.49 40.09
CA VAL A 8 -32.07 -38.17 39.70
C VAL A 8 -32.10 -36.78 39.12
N ALA A 9 -31.61 -35.79 39.88
CA ALA A 9 -31.35 -34.46 39.39
C ALA A 9 -30.09 -34.49 38.51
N GLY A 10 -30.28 -34.45 37.22
CA GLY A 10 -29.17 -34.26 36.28
C GLY A 10 -28.70 -32.82 36.29
N LEU A 11 -27.51 -32.58 36.83
CA LEU A 11 -26.82 -31.31 36.72
C LEU A 11 -26.32 -31.15 35.27
N VAL A 12 -27.00 -30.35 34.48
CA VAL A 12 -26.48 -29.90 33.19
C VAL A 12 -25.43 -28.84 33.46
N LEU A 13 -24.18 -29.25 33.52
CA LEU A 13 -23.02 -28.32 33.40
C LEU A 13 -23.00 -27.80 31.96
N ALA A 14 -23.56 -26.60 31.77
CA ALA A 14 -23.31 -25.83 30.58
C ALA A 14 -21.83 -25.45 30.61
N SER A 15 -20.99 -26.24 29.97
CA SER A 15 -19.63 -25.80 29.60
C SER A 15 -19.80 -24.67 28.60
N SER A 16 -19.72 -23.45 29.10
CA SER A 16 -19.38 -22.30 28.24
C SER A 16 -17.96 -22.56 27.70
N ALA A 17 -17.87 -23.25 26.57
CA ALA A 17 -16.69 -23.16 25.75
C ALA A 17 -16.59 -21.70 25.33
N ALA A 18 -15.79 -20.93 26.09
CA ALA A 18 -15.22 -19.71 25.59
C ALA A 18 -14.39 -20.14 24.38
N PHE A 19 -14.92 -19.91 23.19
CA PHE A 19 -14.10 -19.86 21.99
C PHE A 19 -13.11 -18.74 22.26
N ALA A 20 -11.90 -19.11 22.66
CA ALA A 20 -10.76 -18.25 22.51
C ALA A 20 -10.74 -17.88 21.02
N ALA A 21 -11.07 -16.65 20.69
CA ALA A 21 -10.87 -16.13 19.35
C ALA A 21 -9.40 -16.40 19.05
N GLU A 22 -9.11 -17.13 17.99
CA GLU A 22 -7.74 -17.30 17.53
C GLU A 22 -7.20 -15.91 17.27
N ASP A 23 -6.28 -15.46 18.12
CA ASP A 23 -5.72 -14.10 18.13
C ASP A 23 -4.81 -13.81 16.91
N ASN A 24 -4.86 -14.68 15.89
CA ASN A 24 -3.94 -14.70 14.78
C ASN A 24 -4.67 -14.49 13.46
N VAL A 25 -4.88 -13.23 13.08
CA VAL A 25 -5.37 -12.93 11.76
C VAL A 25 -4.19 -12.60 10.86
N GLU A 26 -3.88 -13.54 9.97
CA GLU A 26 -2.82 -13.43 8.97
C GLU A 26 -3.42 -13.56 7.58
N ILE A 27 -3.08 -12.62 6.70
CA ILE A 27 -3.49 -12.63 5.31
C ILE A 27 -2.27 -12.97 4.47
N ASN A 28 -2.38 -14.04 3.67
CA ASN A 28 -1.35 -14.37 2.70
C ASN A 28 -1.46 -13.42 1.51
N LEU A 29 -0.42 -12.65 1.27
CA LEU A 29 -0.32 -11.74 0.16
C LEU A 29 0.31 -12.44 -1.04
N GLN A 30 -0.29 -12.27 -2.22
CA GLN A 30 0.24 -12.77 -3.48
C GLN A 30 0.88 -11.61 -4.26
N ARG A 31 2.06 -11.86 -4.83
CA ARG A 31 2.72 -10.90 -5.71
C ARG A 31 2.00 -10.89 -7.06
N ARG A 32 1.64 -9.72 -7.55
CA ARG A 32 1.18 -9.55 -8.93
C ARG A 32 2.31 -9.72 -9.93
N ASN A 33 1.97 -10.15 -11.13
CA ASN A 33 2.91 -10.27 -12.24
C ASN A 33 3.46 -8.90 -12.65
N SER A 34 4.69 -8.90 -13.03
CA SER A 34 5.62 -7.80 -13.02
C SER A 34 5.65 -6.98 -14.31
N PHE A 35 6.25 -5.79 -14.24
CA PHE A 35 6.74 -5.02 -15.39
C PHE A 35 7.79 -5.77 -16.24
N PHE A 36 7.93 -7.09 -16.10
CA PHE A 36 9.02 -7.83 -16.69
C PHE A 36 8.52 -8.81 -17.74
N SER A 37 9.22 -8.83 -18.88
CA SER A 37 9.09 -9.86 -19.91
C SER A 37 9.94 -11.09 -19.58
N THR A 38 9.94 -12.07 -20.48
CA THR A 38 10.78 -13.28 -20.39
C THR A 38 12.24 -12.92 -20.08
N GLY A 39 12.84 -13.59 -19.08
CA GLY A 39 14.22 -13.30 -18.65
C GLY A 39 14.36 -12.09 -17.72
N ASN A 40 13.31 -11.64 -17.06
CA ASN A 40 13.31 -10.49 -16.14
C ASN A 40 13.71 -9.16 -16.82
N GLN A 41 13.43 -9.01 -18.11
CA GLN A 41 13.69 -7.75 -18.81
C GLN A 41 12.62 -6.73 -18.49
N LEU A 42 13.04 -5.53 -18.01
CA LEU A 42 12.13 -4.45 -17.63
C LEU A 42 11.43 -3.84 -18.84
N ASN A 43 10.09 -3.81 -18.81
CA ASN A 43 9.29 -2.99 -19.70
C ASN A 43 9.24 -1.56 -19.15
N VAL A 44 10.14 -0.72 -19.65
CA VAL A 44 10.30 0.66 -19.17
C VAL A 44 9.02 1.48 -19.34
N ASN A 45 8.26 1.27 -20.43
CA ASN A 45 7.03 2.02 -20.67
C ASN A 45 5.95 1.67 -19.65
N ALA A 46 5.72 0.38 -19.37
CA ALA A 46 4.77 -0.04 -18.35
C ALA A 46 5.16 0.50 -16.97
N PHE A 47 6.45 0.46 -16.63
CA PHE A 47 6.94 1.00 -15.38
C PHE A 47 6.77 2.51 -15.26
N THR A 48 7.10 3.30 -16.30
CA THR A 48 6.95 4.76 -16.25
C THR A 48 5.48 5.20 -16.23
N THR A 49 4.58 4.42 -16.84
CA THR A 49 3.14 4.62 -16.69
C THR A 49 2.72 4.45 -15.23
N HIS A 50 3.16 3.37 -14.57
CA HIS A 50 2.89 3.17 -13.15
C HIS A 50 3.46 4.29 -12.27
N GLN A 51 4.68 4.78 -12.53
CA GLN A 51 5.23 5.92 -11.79
C GLN A 51 4.37 7.19 -11.94
N SER A 52 3.79 7.40 -13.10
CA SER A 52 2.83 8.49 -13.31
C SER A 52 1.54 8.29 -12.49
N GLN A 53 1.06 7.06 -12.34
CA GLN A 53 -0.09 6.71 -11.49
C GLN A 53 0.20 7.00 -10.02
N VAL A 54 1.37 6.59 -9.52
CA VAL A 54 1.84 6.91 -8.16
C VAL A 54 1.86 8.41 -7.94
N ASN A 55 2.41 9.18 -8.88
CA ASN A 55 2.48 10.64 -8.77
C ASN A 55 1.09 11.30 -8.66
N ASN A 56 0.10 10.84 -9.43
CA ASN A 56 -1.25 11.39 -9.38
C ASN A 56 -2.03 10.92 -8.14
N LYS A 57 -1.80 9.70 -7.66
CA LYS A 57 -2.31 9.26 -6.35
C LYS A 57 -1.96 10.29 -5.25
N TYR A 58 -0.72 10.76 -5.23
CA TYR A 58 -0.29 11.75 -4.24
C TYR A 58 -0.83 13.16 -4.51
N LYS A 59 -1.03 13.57 -5.76
CA LYS A 59 -1.74 14.83 -6.06
C LYS A 59 -3.15 14.82 -5.52
N ASP A 60 -3.92 13.77 -5.80
CA ASP A 60 -5.28 13.59 -5.30
C ASP A 60 -5.32 13.53 -3.77
N ALA A 61 -4.38 12.81 -3.15
CA ALA A 61 -4.26 12.74 -1.70
C ALA A 61 -4.04 14.12 -1.06
N LEU A 62 -3.22 14.98 -1.66
CA LEU A 62 -2.98 16.34 -1.18
C LEU A 62 -4.19 17.26 -1.40
N GLU A 63 -4.93 17.11 -2.49
CA GLU A 63 -6.19 17.82 -2.71
C GLU A 63 -7.25 17.37 -1.69
N ASN A 64 -7.36 16.08 -1.44
CA ASN A 64 -8.23 15.52 -0.41
C ASN A 64 -7.85 16.03 0.98
N PHE A 65 -6.54 16.05 1.30
CA PHE A 65 -6.04 16.61 2.55
C PHE A 65 -6.47 18.07 2.71
N LYS A 66 -6.27 18.93 1.69
CA LYS A 66 -6.71 20.32 1.71
C LYS A 66 -8.20 20.44 1.93
N ARG A 67 -9.02 19.64 1.24
CA ARG A 67 -10.48 19.60 1.43
C ARG A 67 -10.87 19.16 2.85
N ASN A 68 -10.19 18.13 3.37
CA ASN A 68 -10.53 17.54 4.65
C ASN A 68 -10.01 18.33 5.85
N MET A 69 -8.84 18.95 5.73
CA MET A 69 -8.17 19.64 6.83
C MET A 69 -8.29 21.17 6.78
N GLY A 70 -8.79 21.74 5.67
CA GLY A 70 -8.94 23.19 5.48
C GLY A 70 -7.60 23.94 5.32
N ARG A 71 -6.50 23.23 5.10
CA ARG A 71 -5.16 23.81 4.91
C ARG A 71 -4.34 22.97 3.96
N ASP A 72 -3.31 23.56 3.37
CA ASP A 72 -2.36 22.83 2.54
C ASP A 72 -1.52 21.86 3.39
N HIS A 73 -1.11 20.75 2.80
CA HIS A 73 -0.21 19.79 3.45
C HIS A 73 1.18 20.43 3.62
N PRO A 74 1.85 20.26 4.80
CA PRO A 74 3.15 20.88 5.07
C PRO A 74 4.26 20.52 4.07
N LEU A 75 4.15 19.37 3.42
CA LEU A 75 5.11 18.91 2.41
C LEU A 75 4.72 19.29 0.98
N LEU A 76 3.63 20.04 0.79
CA LEU A 76 3.23 20.49 -0.54
C LEU A 76 4.35 21.33 -1.13
N ARG A 77 4.88 20.87 -2.26
CA ARG A 77 5.81 21.66 -3.06
C ARG A 77 5.03 22.80 -3.66
N LEU A 78 5.25 24.01 -3.18
CA LEU A 78 4.73 25.21 -3.84
C LEU A 78 5.33 25.23 -5.25
N LEU A 79 4.50 24.93 -6.23
CA LEU A 79 4.82 25.10 -7.65
C LEU A 79 4.90 26.60 -7.95
N LEU A 80 5.86 27.31 -7.35
CA LEU A 80 6.27 28.63 -7.75
C LEU A 80 7.12 28.46 -9.01
N GLY A 81 6.41 28.49 -10.11
CA GLY A 81 6.83 28.90 -11.40
C GLY A 81 8.22 28.49 -11.87
N ASP A 82 8.40 27.30 -12.38
CA ASP A 82 9.36 27.07 -13.44
C ASP A 82 8.59 26.74 -14.73
N LYS A 83 8.18 27.81 -15.42
CA LYS A 83 7.70 27.73 -16.79
C LYS A 83 8.89 27.45 -17.69
N ARG A 84 9.23 26.17 -17.87
CA ARG A 84 9.97 25.76 -19.05
C ARG A 84 8.98 25.19 -20.05
N ASN A 85 8.55 26.07 -20.95
CA ASN A 85 7.97 25.66 -22.22
C ASN A 85 8.99 24.80 -22.96
N ASN A 86 8.70 23.52 -23.13
CA ASN A 86 9.15 22.76 -24.28
C ASN A 86 7.92 22.07 -24.85
N GLY A 87 7.39 22.64 -25.91
CA GLY A 87 6.34 22.07 -26.71
C GLY A 87 6.82 20.79 -27.41
N GLY A 88 5.95 19.81 -27.42
CA GLY A 88 6.08 18.57 -28.15
C GLY A 88 4.85 17.73 -27.87
N SER A 89 3.76 18.00 -28.61
CA SER A 89 2.60 17.11 -28.64
C SER A 89 2.93 15.89 -29.50
N GLY A 90 3.21 14.76 -28.90
CA GLY A 90 3.26 13.46 -29.55
C GLY A 90 2.16 12.58 -28.96
N THR A 91 1.10 12.33 -29.74
CA THR A 91 0.08 11.34 -29.38
C THR A 91 0.67 9.97 -29.59
N VAL A 92 1.16 9.32 -28.53
CA VAL A 92 1.50 7.91 -28.55
C VAL A 92 0.22 7.15 -28.27
N LYS A 93 -0.26 6.35 -29.24
CA LYS A 93 -1.25 5.31 -28.99
C LYS A 93 -0.64 4.32 -28.01
N LEU A 94 -1.07 4.37 -26.76
CA LEU A 94 -0.68 3.39 -25.76
C LEU A 94 -1.40 2.09 -26.07
N THR A 95 -0.64 1.08 -26.46
CA THR A 95 -1.10 -0.30 -26.45
C THR A 95 -0.92 -0.78 -25.02
N ASP A 96 -2.03 -1.17 -24.41
CA ASP A 96 -2.18 -1.60 -23.05
C ASP A 96 -1.36 -2.86 -22.75
N VAL A 97 -0.29 -2.75 -22.00
CA VAL A 97 0.53 -3.88 -21.52
C VAL A 97 0.88 -3.60 -20.06
N GLN A 98 0.07 -4.15 -19.16
CA GLN A 98 0.28 -3.86 -17.75
C GLN A 98 0.76 -5.00 -16.96
N GLN A 99 1.48 -4.70 -15.94
CA GLN A 99 1.56 -5.56 -14.76
C GLN A 99 2.25 -4.81 -13.62
N GLU A 100 1.47 -4.28 -12.69
CA GLU A 100 1.95 -3.61 -11.48
C GLU A 100 2.43 -4.63 -10.45
N GLN A 101 3.53 -4.35 -9.76
CA GLN A 101 3.96 -5.14 -8.61
C GLN A 101 3.29 -4.61 -7.36
N LEU A 102 2.11 -5.13 -7.06
CA LEU A 102 1.36 -4.86 -5.84
C LEU A 102 1.10 -6.16 -5.09
N TRP A 103 0.74 -6.08 -3.81
CA TRP A 103 0.54 -7.24 -2.95
C TRP A 103 -0.92 -7.37 -2.57
N ALA A 104 -1.60 -8.33 -3.18
CA ALA A 104 -3.03 -8.56 -3.00
C ALA A 104 -3.32 -9.69 -2.02
N GLY A 105 -4.47 -9.59 -1.38
CA GLY A 105 -5.05 -10.63 -0.54
C GLY A 105 -6.58 -10.58 -0.60
N ASP A 106 -7.23 -11.64 -0.12
CA ASP A 106 -8.67 -11.80 -0.22
C ASP A 106 -9.42 -11.00 0.84
N VAL A 107 -10.47 -10.33 0.40
CA VAL A 107 -11.49 -9.69 1.25
C VAL A 107 -12.88 -10.10 0.80
N SER A 108 -13.87 -9.91 1.66
CA SER A 108 -15.28 -10.13 1.30
C SER A 108 -16.11 -8.88 1.64
N PHE A 109 -16.93 -8.45 0.68
CA PHE A 109 -17.99 -7.47 0.88
C PHE A 109 -19.34 -8.10 0.53
N GLY A 110 -20.29 -8.01 1.47
CA GLY A 110 -21.63 -8.59 1.27
C GLY A 110 -21.62 -10.07 0.91
N GLY A 111 -20.62 -10.83 1.39
CA GLY A 111 -20.44 -12.26 1.10
C GLY A 111 -19.80 -12.56 -0.25
N GLN A 112 -19.33 -11.54 -0.99
CA GLN A 112 -18.62 -11.70 -2.26
C GLN A 112 -17.11 -11.54 -2.01
N THR A 113 -16.33 -12.58 -2.31
CA THR A 113 -14.87 -12.61 -2.07
C THR A 113 -14.11 -12.28 -3.35
N PHE A 114 -13.10 -11.40 -3.22
CA PHE A 114 -12.20 -11.02 -4.30
C PHE A 114 -10.85 -10.55 -3.74
N GLY A 115 -9.81 -10.64 -4.58
CA GLY A 115 -8.48 -10.12 -4.25
C GLY A 115 -8.46 -8.59 -4.27
N ILE A 116 -7.74 -7.98 -3.34
CA ILE A 116 -7.57 -6.54 -3.25
C ILE A 116 -6.14 -6.18 -2.85
N ASP A 117 -5.61 -5.08 -3.39
CA ASP A 117 -4.31 -4.56 -3.00
C ASP A 117 -4.41 -3.76 -1.70
N PHE A 118 -3.49 -3.98 -0.77
CA PHE A 118 -3.43 -3.23 0.49
C PHE A 118 -2.42 -2.09 0.38
N ASP A 119 -2.93 -0.87 0.39
CA ASP A 119 -2.18 0.36 0.05
C ASP A 119 -2.06 1.29 1.26
N THR A 120 -0.85 1.39 1.85
CA THR A 120 -0.60 2.32 2.96
C THR A 120 -0.43 3.78 2.51
N GLY A 121 -0.46 4.05 1.20
CA GLY A 121 -0.41 5.39 0.61
C GLY A 121 -1.78 6.00 0.26
N SER A 122 -2.89 5.27 0.43
CA SER A 122 -4.25 5.75 0.25
C SER A 122 -5.19 5.33 1.39
N SER A 123 -6.41 5.90 1.47
CA SER A 123 -7.31 5.69 2.62
C SER A 123 -8.63 5.02 2.29
N ASP A 124 -9.04 5.03 1.03
CA ASP A 124 -10.37 4.52 0.63
C ASP A 124 -10.29 3.09 0.11
N THR A 125 -11.42 2.37 0.20
CA THR A 125 -11.56 1.07 -0.44
C THR A 125 -12.34 1.21 -1.74
N LEU A 126 -11.69 0.90 -2.87
CA LEU A 126 -12.23 1.02 -4.22
C LEU A 126 -12.18 -0.33 -4.93
N VAL A 127 -13.22 -0.65 -5.68
CA VAL A 127 -13.28 -1.91 -6.44
C VAL A 127 -13.76 -1.71 -7.87
N ASN A 128 -13.27 -2.55 -8.75
CA ASN A 128 -13.73 -2.65 -10.14
C ASN A 128 -15.21 -3.07 -10.22
N PRO A 129 -15.93 -2.73 -11.31
CA PRO A 129 -17.36 -3.00 -11.44
C PRO A 129 -17.73 -4.48 -11.30
N LYS A 130 -16.86 -5.39 -11.74
CA LYS A 130 -17.11 -6.83 -11.72
C LYS A 130 -16.79 -7.50 -10.40
N ALA A 131 -15.98 -6.85 -9.54
CA ALA A 131 -15.53 -7.43 -8.27
C ALA A 131 -16.65 -7.53 -7.24
N TYR A 132 -17.52 -6.54 -7.21
CA TYR A 132 -18.60 -6.44 -6.25
C TYR A 132 -19.93 -6.05 -6.94
N ASP A 133 -20.97 -6.86 -6.76
CA ASP A 133 -22.31 -6.57 -7.22
C ASP A 133 -23.22 -6.25 -6.01
N PRO A 134 -23.56 -4.98 -5.78
CA PRO A 134 -24.39 -4.61 -4.63
C PRO A 134 -25.78 -5.28 -4.61
N LYS A 135 -26.28 -5.74 -5.76
CA LYS A 135 -27.58 -6.44 -5.83
C LYS A 135 -27.54 -7.85 -5.26
N LYS A 136 -26.35 -8.45 -5.13
CA LYS A 136 -26.17 -9.79 -4.56
C LYS A 136 -26.07 -9.79 -3.03
N SER A 137 -25.94 -8.62 -2.40
CA SER A 137 -25.89 -8.49 -0.95
C SER A 137 -27.21 -7.94 -0.40
N LYS A 138 -27.73 -8.59 0.66
CA LYS A 138 -28.93 -8.14 1.37
C LYS A 138 -28.68 -6.91 2.26
N ASN A 139 -27.42 -6.66 2.65
CA ASN A 139 -27.02 -5.60 3.55
C ASN A 139 -26.42 -4.40 2.83
N SER A 140 -26.22 -4.52 1.52
CA SER A 140 -25.73 -3.44 0.67
C SER A 140 -26.69 -2.25 0.67
N LYS A 141 -26.14 -1.06 0.85
CA LYS A 141 -26.89 0.20 0.79
C LYS A 141 -26.18 1.17 -0.14
N ASN A 142 -26.87 1.60 -1.19
CA ASN A 142 -26.39 2.73 -1.99
C ASN A 142 -26.55 4.01 -1.15
N THR A 143 -25.43 4.69 -0.92
CA THR A 143 -25.43 5.93 -0.12
C THR A 143 -25.82 7.15 -0.93
N HIS A 144 -25.91 7.03 -2.26
CA HIS A 144 -26.08 8.11 -3.23
C HIS A 144 -24.92 9.12 -3.25
N ASP A 145 -23.88 8.93 -2.46
CA ASP A 145 -22.65 9.71 -2.56
C ASP A 145 -21.78 9.19 -3.69
N TYR A 146 -21.09 10.12 -4.33
CA TYR A 146 -20.21 9.87 -5.45
C TYR A 146 -18.75 10.04 -5.02
N PHE A 147 -17.87 9.21 -5.56
CA PHE A 147 -16.43 9.36 -5.40
C PHE A 147 -15.73 9.53 -6.75
N ARG A 148 -14.58 10.16 -6.70
CA ARG A 148 -13.64 10.23 -7.82
C ARG A 148 -12.23 10.15 -7.27
N ALA A 149 -11.45 9.22 -7.82
CA ALA A 149 -10.02 9.11 -7.60
C ALA A 149 -9.34 9.08 -8.98
N ALA A 150 -8.32 9.90 -9.19
CA ALA A 150 -7.60 9.94 -10.46
C ALA A 150 -6.29 9.13 -10.36
N TYR A 151 -5.96 8.44 -11.43
CA TYR A 151 -4.74 7.68 -11.61
C TYR A 151 -3.94 8.23 -12.80
N GLY A 152 -2.63 8.05 -12.82
CA GLY A 152 -1.73 8.81 -13.66
C GLY A 152 -1.72 8.52 -15.14
N ASP A 153 -2.32 7.43 -15.56
CA ASP A 153 -2.51 7.11 -16.97
C ASP A 153 -3.73 7.82 -17.59
N GLY A 154 -4.36 8.71 -16.81
CA GLY A 154 -5.63 9.33 -17.16
C GLY A 154 -6.84 8.48 -16.77
N THR A 155 -6.62 7.26 -16.24
CA THR A 155 -7.69 6.44 -15.69
C THR A 155 -8.25 7.13 -14.45
N THR A 156 -9.55 7.18 -14.36
CA THR A 156 -10.25 7.73 -13.19
C THR A 156 -11.18 6.65 -12.66
N ALA A 157 -10.95 6.22 -11.42
CA ALA A 157 -11.97 5.52 -10.67
C ALA A 157 -13.03 6.52 -10.25
N LYS A 158 -14.23 6.30 -10.70
CA LYS A 158 -15.39 7.10 -10.33
C LYS A 158 -16.61 6.22 -10.20
N GLY A 159 -17.47 6.53 -9.26
CA GLY A 159 -18.65 5.71 -9.02
C GLY A 159 -19.40 6.11 -7.78
N PHE A 160 -20.20 5.19 -7.27
CA PHE A 160 -21.02 5.40 -6.10
C PHE A 160 -20.43 4.70 -4.88
N ILE A 161 -20.61 5.31 -3.72
CA ILE A 161 -20.24 4.71 -2.45
C ILE A 161 -21.41 3.85 -1.97
N TYR A 162 -21.10 2.59 -1.67
CA TYR A 162 -21.99 1.68 -0.98
C TYR A 162 -21.48 1.43 0.43
N THR A 163 -22.34 1.00 1.34
CA THR A 163 -21.92 0.40 2.60
C THR A 163 -22.45 -1.02 2.67
N ASP A 164 -21.62 -1.93 3.18
CA ASP A 164 -21.99 -3.35 3.31
C ASP A 164 -21.22 -4.01 4.48
N ASP A 165 -21.51 -5.27 4.72
CA ASP A 165 -20.75 -6.08 5.65
C ASP A 165 -19.39 -6.44 5.01
N PHE A 166 -18.34 -6.22 5.77
CA PHE A 166 -16.96 -6.49 5.38
C PHE A 166 -16.36 -7.62 6.19
N GLU A 167 -15.63 -8.49 5.53
CA GLU A 167 -14.87 -9.56 6.18
C GLU A 167 -13.46 -9.67 5.58
N ILE A 168 -12.48 -9.84 6.46
CA ILE A 168 -11.07 -10.06 6.10
C ILE A 168 -10.46 -11.04 7.09
N ALA A 169 -10.00 -12.21 6.61
CA ALA A 169 -9.37 -13.25 7.42
C ALA A 169 -10.16 -13.57 8.72
N GLY A 170 -11.49 -13.67 8.63
CA GLY A 170 -12.39 -13.95 9.76
C GLY A 170 -12.78 -12.74 10.62
N LEU A 171 -12.13 -11.59 10.47
CA LEU A 171 -12.54 -10.34 11.12
C LEU A 171 -13.70 -9.70 10.37
N LYS A 172 -14.72 -9.25 11.10
CA LYS A 172 -15.96 -8.72 10.52
C LYS A 172 -16.27 -7.33 11.00
N ALA A 173 -16.70 -6.46 10.08
CA ALA A 173 -17.25 -5.14 10.39
C ALA A 173 -18.49 -4.88 9.53
N LYS A 174 -19.47 -4.17 10.08
CA LYS A 174 -20.72 -3.81 9.40
C LYS A 174 -20.69 -2.41 8.86
N ASN A 175 -21.45 -2.16 7.80
CA ASN A 175 -21.61 -0.84 7.20
C ASN A 175 -20.26 -0.19 6.82
N VAL A 176 -19.33 -0.97 6.29
CA VAL A 176 -18.05 -0.46 5.79
C VAL A 176 -18.26 0.14 4.40
N ALA A 177 -17.68 1.31 4.17
CA ALA A 177 -17.80 2.00 2.90
C ALA A 177 -16.91 1.36 1.83
N ILE A 178 -17.46 1.19 0.63
CA ILE A 178 -16.79 0.68 -0.57
C ILE A 178 -17.17 1.55 -1.77
N GLY A 179 -16.20 2.03 -2.51
CA GLY A 179 -16.38 2.74 -3.77
C GLY A 179 -16.51 1.75 -4.91
N HIS A 180 -17.71 1.56 -5.40
CA HIS A 180 -17.99 0.73 -6.57
C HIS A 180 -17.81 1.57 -7.82
N SER A 181 -16.73 1.32 -8.57
CA SER A 181 -16.41 2.06 -9.79
C SER A 181 -17.38 1.72 -10.92
N VAL A 182 -17.68 2.69 -11.76
CA VAL A 182 -18.50 2.48 -12.99
C VAL A 182 -17.67 2.04 -14.18
N SER A 183 -16.33 2.09 -14.08
CA SER A 183 -15.39 1.62 -15.10
C SER A 183 -14.23 0.90 -14.43
N GLU A 184 -13.61 -0.02 -15.15
CA GLU A 184 -12.38 -0.67 -14.69
C GLU A 184 -11.27 0.38 -14.56
N PHE A 185 -10.59 0.41 -13.41
CA PHE A 185 -9.48 1.30 -13.10
C PHE A 185 -8.23 0.52 -12.68
N ILE A 186 -8.41 -0.71 -12.24
CA ILE A 186 -7.36 -1.73 -12.19
C ILE A 186 -7.71 -2.71 -13.29
N GLN A 187 -6.74 -3.09 -14.07
CA GLN A 187 -6.99 -4.13 -15.07
C GLN A 187 -7.36 -5.43 -14.37
N ASP A 188 -8.43 -6.03 -14.89
CA ASP A 188 -9.00 -7.29 -14.39
C ASP A 188 -8.03 -8.45 -14.63
N GLN A 189 -6.95 -8.43 -13.84
CA GLN A 189 -5.95 -9.50 -13.82
C GLN A 189 -5.87 -10.02 -12.40
N GLU A 190 -6.26 -11.28 -12.23
CA GLU A 190 -6.01 -12.01 -11.00
C GLU A 190 -4.59 -11.69 -10.46
N PRO A 191 -4.41 -11.43 -9.15
CA PRO A 191 -5.41 -11.64 -8.10
C PRO A 191 -6.14 -10.37 -7.63
N SER A 192 -5.85 -9.16 -8.11
CA SER A 192 -6.45 -7.94 -7.56
C SER A 192 -7.50 -7.30 -8.45
N GLN A 193 -8.61 -6.93 -7.84
CA GLN A 193 -9.77 -6.28 -8.45
C GLN A 193 -10.12 -4.96 -7.75
N GLY A 194 -9.23 -4.47 -6.88
CA GLY A 194 -9.47 -3.25 -6.13
C GLY A 194 -8.28 -2.83 -5.26
N ILE A 195 -8.45 -1.74 -4.53
CA ILE A 195 -7.47 -1.19 -3.58
C ILE A 195 -8.15 -1.01 -2.24
N ALA A 196 -7.51 -1.44 -1.15
CA ALA A 196 -7.92 -1.19 0.23
C ALA A 196 -6.91 -0.27 0.90
N GLY A 197 -7.29 0.98 1.12
CA GLY A 197 -6.43 2.00 1.71
C GLY A 197 -6.20 1.79 3.20
N LEU A 198 -4.96 1.97 3.65
CA LEU A 198 -4.50 1.84 5.04
C LEU A 198 -3.81 3.11 5.57
N ALA A 199 -3.87 4.21 4.83
CA ALA A 199 -3.45 5.53 5.29
C ALA A 199 -4.51 6.18 6.19
N PHE A 200 -4.20 7.36 6.73
CA PHE A 200 -5.09 8.06 7.66
C PHE A 200 -6.26 8.77 6.95
N PRO A 201 -7.41 8.93 7.64
CA PRO A 201 -8.62 9.50 7.02
C PRO A 201 -8.50 10.94 6.50
N SER A 202 -7.46 11.68 6.88
CA SER A 202 -7.28 13.06 6.41
C SER A 202 -7.02 13.19 4.89
N ILE A 203 -6.61 12.10 4.22
CA ILE A 203 -6.43 12.06 2.77
C ILE A 203 -7.52 11.28 2.03
N GLN A 204 -8.57 10.81 2.70
CA GLN A 204 -9.65 10.05 2.04
C GLN A 204 -10.38 10.88 0.98
N SER A 205 -10.75 10.25 -0.12
CA SER A 205 -11.60 10.82 -1.17
C SER A 205 -13.07 10.80 -0.80
N PHE A 206 -13.48 9.84 0.01
CA PHE A 206 -14.85 9.72 0.50
C PHE A 206 -15.21 10.86 1.47
N PRO A 207 -16.51 11.25 1.56
CA PRO A 207 -16.96 12.14 2.61
C PRO A 207 -16.56 11.65 4.01
N LYS A 208 -16.21 12.58 4.92
CA LYS A 208 -15.73 12.30 6.28
C LYS A 208 -16.64 11.43 7.15
N LYS A 209 -17.92 11.31 6.79
CA LYS A 209 -18.88 10.44 7.49
C LYS A 209 -18.58 8.96 7.30
N TYR A 210 -17.79 8.59 6.28
CA TYR A 210 -17.37 7.22 6.04
C TYR A 210 -16.06 6.93 6.75
N THR A 211 -16.00 5.74 7.33
CA THR A 211 -14.82 5.28 8.06
C THR A 211 -14.06 4.28 7.20
N PRO A 212 -12.74 4.46 6.96
CA PRO A 212 -11.91 3.46 6.29
C PRO A 212 -12.01 2.09 6.96
N PHE A 213 -11.80 1.01 6.20
CA PHE A 213 -12.12 -0.34 6.66
C PHE A 213 -11.38 -0.76 7.93
N PHE A 214 -10.08 -0.44 8.06
CA PHE A 214 -9.31 -0.80 9.25
C PHE A 214 -9.79 -0.04 10.50
N GLU A 215 -10.11 1.23 10.35
CA GLU A 215 -10.71 2.03 11.42
C GLU A 215 -12.13 1.53 11.77
N ALA A 216 -12.88 0.98 10.81
CA ALA A 216 -14.17 0.35 11.07
C ALA A 216 -14.01 -0.95 11.90
N LEU A 217 -13.02 -1.78 11.57
CA LEU A 217 -12.66 -2.97 12.36
C LEU A 217 -12.28 -2.59 13.80
N LYS A 218 -11.49 -1.54 14.00
CA LYS A 218 -11.13 -1.02 15.32
C LYS A 218 -12.36 -0.54 16.11
N LYS A 219 -13.14 0.35 15.53
CA LYS A 219 -14.33 0.94 16.17
C LYS A 219 -15.34 -0.12 16.58
N GLN A 220 -15.48 -1.17 15.80
CA GLN A 220 -16.39 -2.29 16.07
C GLN A 220 -15.76 -3.40 16.91
N LYS A 221 -14.52 -3.20 17.39
CA LYS A 221 -13.77 -4.15 18.22
C LYS A 221 -13.59 -5.52 17.55
N ALA A 222 -13.50 -5.54 16.24
CA ALA A 222 -13.21 -6.75 15.47
C ALA A 222 -11.71 -7.12 15.52
N VAL A 223 -10.83 -6.18 15.85
CA VAL A 223 -9.40 -6.40 16.10
C VAL A 223 -9.06 -6.11 17.57
N ASN A 224 -8.07 -6.82 18.10
CA ASN A 224 -7.63 -6.67 19.50
C ASN A 224 -6.85 -5.37 19.74
N SER A 225 -6.15 -4.88 18.72
CA SER A 225 -5.43 -3.61 18.75
C SER A 225 -5.42 -2.95 17.37
N GLY A 226 -5.24 -1.64 17.33
CA GLY A 226 -5.12 -0.86 16.10
C GLY A 226 -3.75 -1.00 15.45
N VAL A 227 -3.29 -2.24 15.27
CA VAL A 227 -1.98 -2.54 14.70
C VAL A 227 -2.15 -3.42 13.47
N PHE A 228 -1.37 -3.14 12.43
CA PHE A 228 -1.19 -4.06 11.31
C PHE A 228 0.30 -4.15 10.95
N GLN A 229 0.71 -5.30 10.40
CA GLN A 229 2.12 -5.59 10.12
C GLN A 229 2.27 -6.22 8.74
N PHE A 230 3.10 -5.60 7.92
CA PHE A 230 3.50 -6.14 6.63
C PHE A 230 4.83 -6.90 6.74
N THR A 231 4.88 -8.03 6.05
CA THR A 231 6.12 -8.77 5.79
C THR A 231 6.07 -9.25 4.35
N LEU A 232 6.80 -8.59 3.45
CA LEU A 232 6.81 -8.92 2.03
C LEU A 232 8.05 -9.74 1.69
N LYS A 233 7.86 -10.88 1.03
CA LYS A 233 8.95 -11.80 0.63
C LYS A 233 8.90 -12.05 -0.87
N PRO A 234 10.02 -12.04 -1.58
CA PRO A 234 10.04 -12.48 -2.97
C PRO A 234 9.42 -13.89 -3.10
N GLY A 235 8.50 -14.06 -4.05
CA GLY A 235 7.84 -15.35 -4.31
C GLY A 235 6.69 -15.65 -3.35
N LYS A 236 6.92 -16.40 -2.28
CA LYS A 236 5.87 -16.85 -1.35
C LYS A 236 6.16 -16.47 0.10
N GLY A 237 5.11 -16.39 0.91
CA GLY A 237 5.21 -16.13 2.36
C GLY A 237 5.12 -14.67 2.74
N SER A 238 4.63 -13.81 1.85
CA SER A 238 4.24 -12.44 2.17
C SER A 238 2.95 -12.43 2.97
N THR A 239 2.88 -11.60 4.00
CA THR A 239 1.75 -11.56 4.92
C THR A 239 1.40 -10.13 5.34
N LEU A 240 0.11 -9.93 5.56
CA LEU A 240 -0.44 -8.82 6.33
C LEU A 240 -1.11 -9.39 7.58
N VAL A 241 -0.61 -9.03 8.76
CA VAL A 241 -1.17 -9.41 10.05
C VAL A 241 -1.99 -8.24 10.59
N LEU A 242 -3.20 -8.49 11.04
CA LEU A 242 -4.10 -7.47 11.61
C LEU A 242 -4.36 -7.73 13.09
N GLY A 243 -4.45 -6.64 13.87
CA GLY A 243 -4.84 -6.67 15.28
C GLY A 243 -3.74 -7.04 16.26
N LYS A 244 -2.53 -7.35 15.80
CA LYS A 244 -1.37 -7.68 16.64
C LYS A 244 -0.05 -7.50 15.92
N VAL A 245 1.05 -7.62 16.68
CA VAL A 245 2.41 -7.78 16.14
C VAL A 245 2.80 -9.27 16.21
N ASP A 246 3.19 -9.84 15.08
CA ASP A 246 3.72 -11.20 15.02
C ASP A 246 5.25 -11.18 15.05
N SER A 247 5.82 -11.54 16.21
CA SER A 247 7.26 -11.56 16.42
C SER A 247 8.00 -12.64 15.61
N SER A 248 7.29 -13.62 15.07
CA SER A 248 7.90 -14.66 14.21
C SER A 248 8.30 -14.12 12.84
N LYS A 249 7.81 -12.95 12.45
CA LYS A 249 8.05 -12.31 11.14
C LYS A 249 9.35 -11.50 11.10
N TYR A 250 10.01 -11.26 12.23
CA TYR A 250 11.22 -10.45 12.28
C TYR A 250 12.25 -10.97 13.28
N LYS A 251 13.47 -10.45 13.19
CA LYS A 251 14.59 -10.72 14.08
C LYS A 251 15.07 -9.45 14.77
N GLY A 252 15.57 -9.63 15.97
CA GLY A 252 16.15 -8.53 16.75
C GLY A 252 15.12 -7.56 17.34
N LYS A 253 15.55 -6.34 17.62
CA LYS A 253 14.73 -5.30 18.24
C LYS A 253 13.97 -4.53 17.18
N VAL A 254 12.72 -4.21 17.45
CA VAL A 254 11.91 -3.28 16.64
C VAL A 254 12.34 -1.84 16.94
N THR A 255 12.66 -1.07 15.92
CA THR A 255 12.89 0.37 16.02
C THR A 255 11.59 1.09 15.76
N TYR A 256 11.07 1.82 16.74
CA TYR A 256 9.85 2.60 16.62
C TYR A 256 10.16 4.07 16.35
N VAL A 257 9.33 4.69 15.50
CA VAL A 257 9.32 6.13 15.21
C VAL A 257 7.89 6.65 15.27
N ASP A 258 7.70 7.83 15.84
CA ASP A 258 6.39 8.46 15.93
C ASP A 258 5.92 8.96 14.56
N VAL A 259 4.59 8.98 14.37
CA VAL A 259 3.91 9.46 13.17
C VAL A 259 2.88 10.50 13.58
N ASP A 260 2.77 11.56 12.81
CA ASP A 260 1.69 12.53 12.95
C ASP A 260 0.51 12.13 12.03
N PRO A 261 -0.58 11.54 12.56
CA PRO A 261 -1.71 11.08 11.76
C PRO A 261 -2.46 12.25 11.10
N SER A 262 -2.28 13.47 11.61
CA SER A 262 -2.88 14.66 10.99
C SER A 262 -2.32 14.97 9.61
N GLN A 263 -1.18 14.40 9.24
CA GLN A 263 -0.57 14.57 7.93
C GLN A 263 -1.11 13.57 6.87
N GLY A 264 -1.88 12.59 7.27
CA GLY A 264 -2.56 11.68 6.35
C GLY A 264 -1.71 10.52 5.84
N PHE A 265 -0.41 10.61 5.89
CA PHE A 265 0.54 9.59 5.44
C PHE A 265 1.30 8.95 6.58
N TRP A 266 1.79 7.74 6.37
CA TRP A 266 2.79 7.08 7.20
C TRP A 266 4.17 7.70 6.93
N LEU A 267 4.35 8.91 7.44
CA LEU A 267 5.47 9.79 7.16
C LEU A 267 6.46 9.78 8.31
N THR A 268 7.76 9.68 8.00
CA THR A 268 8.84 9.75 8.99
C THR A 268 10.09 10.42 8.42
N ASP A 269 10.97 10.84 9.32
CA ASP A 269 12.33 11.23 8.97
C ASP A 269 13.19 9.98 8.75
N ALA A 270 13.95 9.98 7.66
CA ALA A 270 14.87 8.89 7.33
C ALA A 270 16.16 9.43 6.69
N LYS A 271 17.12 8.53 6.48
CA LYS A 271 18.29 8.81 5.64
C LYS A 271 18.47 7.67 4.65
N ILE A 272 18.73 7.99 3.39
CA ILE A 272 19.15 7.02 2.38
C ILE A 272 20.61 7.27 2.05
N ASN A 273 21.50 6.31 2.32
CA ASN A 273 22.95 6.46 2.22
C ASN A 273 23.47 7.75 2.88
N GLY A 274 22.95 8.10 4.06
CA GLY A 274 23.32 9.31 4.80
C GLY A 274 22.60 10.59 4.40
N GLN A 275 21.96 10.66 3.23
CA GLN A 275 21.15 11.80 2.80
C GLN A 275 19.83 11.84 3.55
N LYS A 276 19.55 12.94 4.26
CA LYS A 276 18.28 13.15 4.97
C LYS A 276 17.12 13.27 3.99
N ILE A 277 16.03 12.59 4.29
CA ILE A 277 14.80 12.59 3.52
C ILE A 277 13.57 12.59 4.44
N LYS A 278 12.44 13.07 3.94
CA LYS A 278 11.12 12.73 4.45
C LYS A 278 10.63 11.50 3.69
N ALA A 279 10.26 10.44 4.39
CA ALA A 279 9.89 9.15 3.80
C ALA A 279 8.43 8.83 4.09
N ILE A 280 7.64 8.64 3.06
CA ILE A 280 6.30 8.04 3.13
C ILE A 280 6.47 6.54 2.89
N ILE A 281 6.04 5.73 3.83
CA ILE A 281 6.12 4.27 3.79
C ILE A 281 4.86 3.75 3.10
N ASP A 282 5.00 3.29 1.85
CA ASP A 282 3.87 3.06 0.93
C ASP A 282 3.93 1.68 0.27
N SER A 283 3.08 0.75 0.74
CA SER A 283 2.93 -0.59 0.17
C SER A 283 2.19 -0.62 -1.18
N GLY A 284 1.61 0.48 -1.60
CA GLY A 284 1.02 0.66 -2.92
C GLY A 284 2.00 1.19 -3.97
N SER A 285 3.30 1.23 -3.66
CA SER A 285 4.37 1.65 -4.58
C SER A 285 5.46 0.59 -4.65
N THR A 286 5.88 0.25 -5.87
CA THR A 286 6.79 -0.88 -6.11
C THR A 286 8.24 -0.60 -5.69
N ILE A 287 8.77 0.60 -5.99
CA ILE A 287 10.17 0.95 -5.78
C ILE A 287 10.31 2.17 -4.85
N ILE A 288 11.52 2.60 -4.65
CA ILE A 288 11.81 3.85 -3.94
C ILE A 288 11.84 4.99 -4.95
N THR A 289 11.01 6.01 -4.75
CA THR A 289 10.92 7.16 -5.65
C THR A 289 11.13 8.46 -4.88
N GLY A 290 11.99 9.34 -5.38
CA GLY A 290 12.25 10.64 -4.77
C GLY A 290 12.30 11.78 -5.78
N PRO A 291 12.39 13.03 -5.32
CA PRO A 291 12.65 14.18 -6.22
C PRO A 291 13.91 13.96 -7.02
N THR A 292 13.85 14.21 -8.34
CA THR A 292 14.93 13.87 -9.29
C THR A 292 16.30 14.40 -8.86
N ASP A 293 16.39 15.64 -8.38
CA ASP A 293 17.68 16.23 -7.95
C ASP A 293 18.23 15.56 -6.69
N GLN A 294 17.36 15.16 -5.77
CA GLN A 294 17.76 14.43 -4.57
C GLN A 294 18.24 13.02 -4.90
N VAL A 295 17.58 12.33 -5.83
CA VAL A 295 18.03 11.02 -6.31
C VAL A 295 19.37 11.13 -7.04
N ARG A 296 19.55 12.14 -7.90
CA ARG A 296 20.86 12.42 -8.53
C ARG A 296 21.96 12.62 -7.50
N SER A 297 21.66 13.36 -6.43
CA SER A 297 22.63 13.62 -5.35
C SER A 297 23.00 12.32 -4.63
N MET A 298 22.03 11.49 -4.28
CA MET A 298 22.24 10.22 -3.61
C MET A 298 23.07 9.26 -4.47
N VAL A 299 22.74 9.14 -5.76
CA VAL A 299 23.40 8.20 -6.68
C VAL A 299 24.85 8.62 -6.99
N LYS A 300 25.21 9.90 -6.93
CA LYS A 300 26.61 10.34 -7.08
C LYS A 300 27.60 9.63 -6.14
N GLY A 301 27.14 9.19 -4.97
CA GLY A 301 27.94 8.42 -4.02
C GLY A 301 28.09 6.92 -4.37
N LEU A 302 27.39 6.43 -5.39
CA LEU A 302 27.41 5.04 -5.83
C LEU A 302 28.25 4.89 -7.10
N LYS A 303 29.14 3.90 -7.11
CA LYS A 303 30.00 3.63 -8.26
C LYS A 303 29.27 2.83 -9.33
N GLY A 304 29.57 3.08 -10.61
CA GLY A 304 29.12 2.26 -11.74
C GLY A 304 27.64 2.44 -12.11
N MET A 305 27.02 3.55 -11.69
CA MET A 305 25.64 3.87 -12.01
C MET A 305 25.56 4.62 -13.36
N THR A 306 24.73 4.12 -14.28
CA THR A 306 24.47 4.73 -15.58
C THR A 306 23.05 5.25 -15.63
N PRO A 307 22.83 6.57 -15.79
CA PRO A 307 21.49 7.14 -15.84
C PRO A 307 20.81 6.89 -17.19
N PHE A 308 19.49 6.73 -17.17
CA PHE A 308 18.60 6.81 -18.32
C PHE A 308 17.26 7.41 -17.89
N SER A 309 16.52 7.98 -18.81
CA SER A 309 15.23 8.61 -18.51
C SER A 309 14.16 8.18 -19.49
N SER A 310 12.93 8.04 -18.99
CA SER A 310 11.75 7.78 -19.79
C SER A 310 10.52 8.36 -19.08
N GLY A 311 9.62 9.04 -19.82
CA GLY A 311 8.35 9.54 -19.29
C GLY A 311 8.46 10.47 -18.07
N GLY A 312 9.53 11.29 -17.95
CA GLY A 312 9.77 12.16 -16.79
C GLY A 312 10.32 11.43 -15.56
N THR A 313 10.66 10.15 -15.70
CA THR A 313 11.28 9.32 -14.65
C THR A 313 12.77 9.13 -14.96
N LEU A 314 13.63 9.52 -14.02
CA LEU A 314 15.07 9.25 -14.06
C LEU A 314 15.34 7.90 -13.39
N MET A 315 15.95 6.99 -14.09
CA MET A 315 16.35 5.67 -13.64
C MET A 315 17.86 5.46 -13.79
N TYR A 316 18.35 4.37 -13.20
CA TYR A 316 19.76 4.00 -13.29
C TYR A 316 19.90 2.51 -13.55
N THR A 317 20.95 2.16 -14.31
CA THR A 317 21.44 0.79 -14.44
C THR A 317 22.81 0.65 -13.79
N TYR A 318 23.19 -0.60 -13.46
CA TYR A 318 24.48 -0.94 -12.92
C TYR A 318 24.91 -2.34 -13.42
N ASP A 319 26.20 -2.64 -13.35
CA ASP A 319 26.70 -3.98 -13.62
C ASP A 319 26.19 -4.96 -12.56
N CYS A 320 25.44 -5.98 -12.97
CA CYS A 320 24.83 -6.97 -12.06
C CYS A 320 25.83 -7.70 -11.17
N LYS A 321 27.13 -7.75 -11.53
CA LYS A 321 28.20 -8.31 -10.72
C LYS A 321 28.63 -7.37 -9.59
N ASN A 322 28.39 -6.07 -9.75
CA ASN A 322 28.83 -5.00 -8.87
C ASN A 322 27.64 -4.25 -8.24
N THR A 323 26.81 -4.98 -7.48
CA THR A 323 25.63 -4.41 -6.81
C THR A 323 26.01 -3.24 -5.89
N PRO A 324 25.36 -2.06 -6.01
CA PRO A 324 25.63 -0.93 -5.13
C PRO A 324 25.24 -1.22 -3.68
N ASN A 325 25.89 -0.54 -2.73
CA ASN A 325 25.49 -0.61 -1.32
C ASN A 325 24.46 0.48 -1.02
N VAL A 326 23.29 0.08 -0.57
CA VAL A 326 22.23 0.99 -0.15
C VAL A 326 21.72 0.63 1.23
N SER A 327 21.57 1.64 2.08
CA SER A 327 20.94 1.51 3.38
C SER A 327 19.94 2.63 3.61
N ILE A 328 18.87 2.31 4.34
CA ILE A 328 17.90 3.28 4.82
C ILE A 328 18.01 3.30 6.34
N ASN A 329 18.31 4.47 6.89
CA ASN A 329 18.35 4.69 8.34
C ASN A 329 17.01 5.27 8.80
N ILE A 330 16.35 4.59 9.73
CA ILE A 330 15.12 5.05 10.37
C ILE A 330 15.28 4.92 11.88
N GLY A 331 14.99 5.98 12.62
CA GLY A 331 15.09 5.98 14.09
C GLY A 331 16.49 5.62 14.61
N GLY A 332 17.56 5.90 13.85
CA GLY A 332 18.94 5.58 14.19
C GLY A 332 19.40 4.16 13.82
N THR A 333 18.52 3.31 13.27
CA THR A 333 18.85 1.95 12.82
C THR A 333 19.03 1.90 11.32
N ASP A 334 20.14 1.31 10.86
CA ASP A 334 20.43 1.10 9.45
C ASP A 334 19.85 -0.23 8.95
N PHE A 335 18.98 -0.16 7.94
CA PHE A 335 18.44 -1.29 7.21
C PHE A 335 19.12 -1.38 5.84
N LYS A 336 20.01 -2.36 5.68
CA LYS A 336 20.72 -2.58 4.42
C LYS A 336 19.84 -3.33 3.44
N LEU A 337 19.80 -2.86 2.20
CA LEU A 337 19.15 -3.56 1.10
C LEU A 337 20.09 -4.64 0.54
N SER A 338 19.56 -5.84 0.37
CA SER A 338 20.28 -6.97 -0.21
C SER A 338 20.40 -6.86 -1.73
N LYS A 339 21.23 -7.71 -2.33
CA LYS A 339 21.37 -7.78 -3.78
C LYS A 339 20.05 -8.06 -4.51
N SER A 340 19.20 -8.92 -3.95
CA SER A 340 17.89 -9.23 -4.53
C SER A 340 16.92 -8.04 -4.48
N GLN A 341 16.96 -7.26 -3.41
CA GLN A 341 16.12 -6.07 -3.27
C GLN A 341 16.60 -4.91 -4.16
N LEU A 342 17.88 -4.88 -4.50
CA LEU A 342 18.48 -3.89 -5.40
C LEU A 342 18.42 -4.28 -6.88
N PHE A 343 17.81 -5.41 -7.19
CA PHE A 343 17.60 -5.89 -8.55
C PHE A 343 16.15 -5.64 -8.99
N PHE A 344 15.96 -4.70 -9.90
CA PHE A 344 14.66 -4.39 -10.50
C PHE A 344 14.65 -4.76 -12.00
N GLY A 345 15.04 -6.03 -12.29
CA GLY A 345 15.08 -6.55 -13.65
C GLY A 345 16.30 -6.13 -14.47
N HIS A 346 16.29 -6.50 -15.74
CA HIS A 346 17.34 -6.20 -16.70
C HIS A 346 16.89 -5.10 -17.68
N ALA A 347 17.80 -4.20 -17.98
CA ALA A 347 17.68 -3.31 -19.14
C ALA A 347 18.00 -4.08 -20.44
N ASN A 348 17.68 -3.50 -21.60
CA ASN A 348 17.89 -4.11 -22.91
C ASN A 348 19.36 -4.45 -23.21
N ASN A 349 20.30 -3.78 -22.55
CA ASN A 349 21.74 -4.04 -22.66
C ASN A 349 22.25 -5.09 -21.66
N GLY A 350 21.36 -5.77 -20.93
CA GLY A 350 21.71 -6.80 -19.95
C GLY A 350 22.18 -6.28 -18.59
N GLN A 351 22.30 -4.96 -18.40
CA GLN A 351 22.59 -4.39 -17.08
C GLN A 351 21.40 -4.54 -16.14
N CYS A 352 21.67 -4.55 -14.83
CA CYS A 352 20.65 -4.56 -13.79
C CYS A 352 20.05 -3.17 -13.62
N VAL A 353 18.72 -3.07 -13.50
CA VAL A 353 18.01 -1.83 -13.20
C VAL A 353 17.96 -1.63 -11.70
N PHE A 354 18.27 -0.41 -11.28
CA PHE A 354 18.30 0.00 -9.88
C PHE A 354 16.90 0.44 -9.41
N PRO A 355 16.38 -0.07 -8.27
CA PRO A 355 15.02 0.20 -7.80
C PRO A 355 14.90 1.52 -7.04
N VAL A 356 15.66 2.54 -7.45
CA VAL A 356 15.50 3.91 -6.95
C VAL A 356 15.40 4.84 -8.14
N ALA A 357 14.30 5.56 -8.25
CA ALA A 357 14.01 6.44 -9.36
C ALA A 357 13.81 7.89 -8.91
N GLY A 358 14.23 8.81 -9.76
CA GLY A 358 13.89 10.23 -9.68
C GLY A 358 12.63 10.51 -10.48
N GLN A 359 11.63 11.13 -9.87
CA GLN A 359 10.39 11.48 -10.53
C GLN A 359 10.25 13.00 -10.60
N ASP A 360 10.14 13.52 -11.82
CA ASP A 360 9.82 14.93 -12.03
C ASP A 360 8.33 15.19 -11.72
N GLY A 361 8.07 16.36 -11.15
CA GLY A 361 6.70 16.76 -10.84
C GLY A 361 6.06 16.02 -9.67
N LEU A 362 6.83 15.39 -8.78
CA LEU A 362 6.32 14.94 -7.48
C LEU A 362 5.68 16.13 -6.76
N PRO A 363 4.42 16.00 -6.28
CA PRO A 363 3.68 17.13 -5.72
C PRO A 363 4.13 17.50 -4.31
N MET A 364 5.12 16.81 -3.75
CA MET A 364 5.59 17.00 -2.39
C MET A 364 7.10 16.78 -2.26
N GLU A 365 7.68 17.38 -1.23
CA GLU A 365 9.09 17.19 -0.87
C GLU A 365 9.26 15.98 0.06
N ALA A 366 8.88 14.81 -0.43
CA ALA A 366 9.05 13.56 0.27
C ALA A 366 9.45 12.45 -0.72
N TRP A 367 10.08 11.42 -0.17
CA TRP A 367 10.36 10.19 -0.88
C TRP A 367 9.24 9.19 -0.61
N ILE A 368 8.85 8.45 -1.63
CA ILE A 368 7.95 7.32 -1.53
C ILE A 368 8.82 6.08 -1.39
N VAL A 369 8.70 5.40 -0.26
CA VAL A 369 9.51 4.23 0.07
C VAL A 369 8.62 3.00 -0.02
N GLY A 370 8.70 2.34 -1.17
CA GLY A 370 7.81 1.27 -1.58
C GLY A 370 8.34 -0.15 -1.28
N ASP A 371 7.81 -1.13 -2.02
CA ASP A 371 8.01 -2.56 -1.79
C ASP A 371 9.47 -3.02 -1.79
N THR A 372 10.34 -2.34 -2.52
CA THR A 372 11.79 -2.55 -2.44
C THR A 372 12.28 -2.53 -0.99
N PHE A 373 11.78 -1.61 -0.17
CA PHE A 373 12.12 -1.53 1.25
C PHE A 373 11.29 -2.49 2.11
N PHE A 374 10.01 -2.66 1.82
CA PHE A 374 9.16 -3.63 2.53
C PHE A 374 9.70 -5.05 2.44
N GLN A 375 10.40 -5.42 1.37
CA GLN A 375 11.04 -6.73 1.24
C GLN A 375 12.29 -6.86 2.13
N ALA A 376 12.86 -5.78 2.63
CA ALA A 376 14.02 -5.80 3.52
C ALA A 376 13.64 -5.89 5.00
N VAL A 377 12.46 -5.40 5.35
CA VAL A 377 12.02 -5.20 6.73
C VAL A 377 10.60 -5.69 6.96
N SER A 378 10.31 -6.16 8.17
CA SER A 378 8.94 -6.29 8.64
C SER A 378 8.51 -4.95 9.23
N ILE A 379 7.38 -4.40 8.75
CA ILE A 379 6.94 -3.05 9.12
C ILE A 379 5.63 -3.15 9.91
N ILE A 380 5.63 -2.54 11.08
CA ILE A 380 4.50 -2.49 12.00
C ILE A 380 3.91 -1.09 11.94
N PHE A 381 2.62 -1.00 11.69
CA PHE A 381 1.84 0.24 11.67
C PHE A 381 0.91 0.23 12.88
N ASP A 382 1.17 1.10 13.84
CA ASP A 382 0.47 1.15 15.13
C ASP A 382 -0.37 2.44 15.19
N THR A 383 -1.65 2.32 14.81
CA THR A 383 -2.59 3.45 14.80
C THR A 383 -3.07 3.83 16.21
N ASP A 384 -2.90 2.96 17.20
CA ASP A 384 -3.27 3.27 18.59
C ASP A 384 -2.24 4.16 19.28
N LYS A 385 -0.96 4.00 18.86
CA LYS A 385 0.17 4.76 19.41
C LYS A 385 0.74 5.77 18.43
N ASN A 386 0.14 5.90 17.24
CA ASN A 386 0.59 6.78 16.17
C ASN A 386 2.10 6.63 15.90
N ARG A 387 2.53 5.42 15.57
CA ARG A 387 3.93 5.10 15.31
C ARG A 387 4.10 4.00 14.28
N MET A 388 5.28 3.93 13.70
CA MET A 388 5.72 2.79 12.90
C MET A 388 6.86 2.06 13.59
N GLY A 389 6.91 0.74 13.45
CA GLY A 389 8.01 -0.11 13.91
C GLY A 389 8.68 -0.81 12.74
N PHE A 390 10.00 -0.87 12.75
CA PHE A 390 10.83 -1.47 11.71
C PHE A 390 11.77 -2.51 12.33
N ALA A 391 11.82 -3.70 11.73
CA ALA A 391 12.74 -4.75 12.14
C ALA A 391 13.19 -5.58 10.93
N THR A 392 14.40 -6.13 11.00
CA THR A 392 14.89 -7.05 9.95
C THR A 392 13.98 -8.27 9.87
N GLN A 393 13.61 -8.70 8.67
CA GLN A 393 12.78 -9.89 8.48
C GLN A 393 13.44 -11.17 9.00
N ALA A 394 12.58 -12.12 9.43
CA ALA A 394 13.00 -13.42 9.94
C ALA A 394 13.55 -14.35 8.85
#